data_bbb2469b8c12aa745016214121c508cc
#
_entry.id   bbb2469b8c12aa745016214121c508cc
#
_cell.length_a   1.000
_cell.length_b   1.000
_cell.length_c   1.000
_cell.angle_alpha   90.00
_cell.angle_beta   90.00
_cell.angle_gamma   90.00
#
_symmetry.space_group_name_H-M   'P 1'
#
loop_
_entity.id
_entity.type
_entity.pdbx_description
1 polymer ?
#
loop_
_entity_poly.entity_id
_entity_poly.type
_entity_poly.pdbx_seq_one_letter_code
_entity_poly.pdbx_strand_id
1 'polypeptide(L)'
;MTTERYGNSANYRLVDAILMAAISVLGSSQNVWAHETDAIEAANSISIVDVADPERATRVDYALQIEGTLNTPSTTGTSDWNLSSSGKFVFDQRRFLSDESGPFGIRAVRHFENAETHSSVGKDHKTSVVLPIQATMIQIYGTGNQMLQLSPDVRLSRAQVDLLEIPCDPIVATGLLPARNLKDKDEKWNADSWVIPMLAGVDAAVKQSVNCKLKSLTSAEAIVEFEGTAEGAVIGSATKVTIKGELVYDRTGRFIRSFNAVQSEKRQPGPFSPGLNVKATIEWKQTLLPAVSNLAATMPENVPDERQLLLTLATPGRVLMLHNRDWHVFHETAEMVMLRMSHDGGLVAQCNISPSPSVPAGEYTSEQEYLAEVQSALTERKGAIKSSKIHDDINGWRIHHVRAMGKANEKALIWDYFLCSAKSGQQLSMIFSYTEEDEKIVAGSPEQMLGTLTIRPSRSKIALPR
;
A
#
# COMPACT_ATOMS: atom_id res chain seq x y z
N MET A 1 14.86 -20.82 23.93
CA MET A 1 15.57 -20.17 25.05
C MET A 1 16.45 -19.10 24.52
N THR A 2 16.01 -17.92 24.65
CA THR A 2 16.71 -16.63 24.79
C THR A 2 15.72 -15.53 24.48
N THR A 3 15.11 -15.05 25.56
CA THR A 3 14.20 -13.91 25.55
C THR A 3 15.03 -12.64 25.47
N GLU A 4 15.02 -11.96 24.32
CA GLU A 4 15.44 -10.58 24.28
C GLU A 4 14.32 -9.67 24.82
N ARG A 5 14.64 -9.01 25.90
CA ARG A 5 13.79 -8.03 26.57
C ARG A 5 13.74 -6.75 25.74
N TYR A 6 12.58 -6.43 25.22
CA TYR A 6 12.31 -5.07 24.74
C TYR A 6 11.92 -4.20 25.94
N GLY A 7 12.81 -3.29 26.30
CA GLY A 7 12.59 -2.31 27.34
C GLY A 7 11.87 -1.06 26.86
N ASN A 8 10.98 -0.63 27.70
CA ASN A 8 10.40 0.70 27.89
C ASN A 8 10.45 1.73 26.76
N SER A 9 9.30 2.10 26.28
CA SER A 9 9.08 3.34 25.57
C SER A 9 8.20 4.30 26.32
N ALA A 10 8.61 5.54 26.25
CA ALA A 10 8.02 6.69 26.87
C ALA A 10 6.66 7.08 26.26
N ASN A 11 5.83 7.61 27.13
CA ASN A 11 4.55 8.23 26.92
C ASN A 11 4.53 9.31 25.82
N TYR A 12 3.55 9.24 24.93
CA TYR A 12 3.01 10.41 24.28
C TYR A 12 1.49 10.44 24.45
N ARG A 13 1.05 11.43 25.23
CA ARG A 13 -0.34 11.89 25.24
C ARG A 13 -0.54 12.94 24.17
N LEU A 14 -1.54 12.72 23.43
CA LEU A 14 -2.21 13.51 22.50
C LEU A 14 -2.97 14.69 22.91
N VAL A 15 -3.15 15.62 22.14
CA VAL A 15 -4.09 16.74 22.32
C VAL A 15 -5.15 16.64 21.23
N ASP A 16 -6.40 16.41 21.72
CA ASP A 16 -7.61 16.69 20.97
C ASP A 16 -7.73 18.18 20.68
N ALA A 17 -8.10 18.52 19.48
CA ALA A 17 -8.81 19.77 19.21
C ALA A 17 -9.72 19.65 17.99
N ILE A 18 -10.98 19.52 18.32
CA ILE A 18 -12.14 19.78 17.51
C ILE A 18 -12.16 21.25 17.09
N LEU A 19 -12.51 21.55 15.85
CA LEU A 19 -13.39 22.66 15.56
C LEU A 19 -14.15 22.49 14.25
N MET A 20 -15.45 22.31 14.42
CA MET A 20 -16.50 22.53 13.43
C MET A 20 -16.86 24.01 13.40
N ALA A 21 -17.12 24.53 12.20
CA ALA A 21 -18.14 25.55 11.91
C ALA A 21 -18.05 25.84 10.41
N ALA A 22 -18.94 25.54 9.58
CA ALA A 22 -20.34 25.82 9.33
C ALA A 22 -20.65 27.27 8.96
N ILE A 23 -21.54 27.37 7.92
CA ILE A 23 -22.49 28.45 7.63
C ILE A 23 -21.97 29.47 6.60
N SER A 24 -22.57 29.52 5.52
CA SER A 24 -23.89 29.74 4.86
C SER A 24 -23.94 31.08 4.16
N VAL A 25 -24.27 31.01 2.92
CA VAL A 25 -25.49 31.46 2.25
C VAL A 25 -25.58 32.95 1.84
N LEU A 26 -25.97 33.10 0.58
CA LEU A 26 -26.73 34.18 -0.10
C LEU A 26 -25.97 35.34 -0.75
N GLY A 27 -26.35 35.47 -1.99
CA GLY A 27 -26.33 36.76 -2.64
C GLY A 27 -26.23 36.72 -4.17
N SER A 28 -27.34 36.46 -4.82
CA SER A 28 -27.54 36.75 -6.25
C SER A 28 -27.40 38.22 -6.57
N SER A 29 -26.65 38.56 -7.59
CA SER A 29 -26.99 39.67 -8.46
C SER A 29 -26.30 39.51 -9.81
N GLN A 30 -27.15 39.50 -10.83
CA GLN A 30 -26.80 39.58 -12.23
C GLN A 30 -26.00 40.86 -12.52
N ASN A 31 -24.96 40.75 -13.33
CA ASN A 31 -24.58 41.78 -14.24
C ASN A 31 -24.08 41.19 -15.54
N VAL A 32 -24.92 41.31 -16.54
CA VAL A 32 -24.63 41.16 -17.96
C VAL A 32 -23.82 42.41 -18.39
N TRP A 33 -22.55 42.25 -18.64
CA TRP A 33 -21.65 43.07 -19.46
C TRP A 33 -20.25 42.43 -19.45
N ALA A 34 -20.03 41.44 -20.31
CA ALA A 34 -18.68 40.95 -20.63
C ALA A 34 -18.74 40.04 -21.85
N HIS A 35 -18.82 40.55 -23.03
CA HIS A 35 -18.76 39.72 -24.23
C HIS A 35 -17.67 40.12 -25.24
N GLU A 36 -16.82 41.11 -24.96
CA GLU A 36 -15.72 41.47 -25.87
C GLU A 36 -14.32 41.30 -25.29
N THR A 37 -14.16 41.28 -23.98
CA THR A 37 -12.85 41.04 -23.32
C THR A 37 -12.46 39.57 -23.27
N ASP A 38 -13.41 38.64 -23.19
CA ASP A 38 -13.16 37.21 -23.08
C ASP A 38 -12.53 36.58 -24.34
N ALA A 39 -12.84 37.14 -25.53
CA ALA A 39 -12.31 36.59 -26.78
C ALA A 39 -10.81 36.96 -27.01
N ILE A 40 -10.35 38.08 -26.48
CA ILE A 40 -8.95 38.53 -26.61
C ILE A 40 -8.07 37.85 -25.54
N GLU A 41 -8.59 37.61 -24.33
CA GLU A 41 -7.89 36.79 -23.29
C GLU A 41 -7.75 35.34 -23.70
N ALA A 42 -8.72 34.74 -24.36
CA ALA A 42 -8.66 33.36 -24.86
C ALA A 42 -7.58 33.16 -25.94
N ALA A 43 -7.26 34.17 -26.74
CA ALA A 43 -6.25 34.07 -27.80
C ALA A 43 -4.80 34.00 -27.29
N ASN A 44 -4.53 34.41 -26.04
CA ASN A 44 -3.20 34.44 -25.44
C ASN A 44 -3.03 33.39 -24.29
N SER A 45 -4.06 32.62 -24.00
CA SER A 45 -3.99 31.64 -22.88
C SER A 45 -3.18 30.39 -23.26
N ILE A 46 -2.33 29.93 -22.33
CA ILE A 46 -1.49 28.73 -22.47
C ILE A 46 -2.21 27.53 -21.84
N SER A 47 -2.63 26.57 -22.69
CA SER A 47 -3.24 25.32 -22.23
C SER A 47 -2.22 24.21 -22.19
N ILE A 48 -2.04 23.59 -21.02
CA ILE A 48 -1.22 22.38 -20.78
C ILE A 48 -2.00 21.43 -19.88
N VAL A 49 -3.01 20.78 -20.46
CA VAL A 49 -3.96 19.92 -19.76
C VAL A 49 -3.85 18.50 -20.29
N ASP A 50 -3.64 17.55 -19.42
CA ASP A 50 -3.65 16.11 -19.72
C ASP A 50 -4.97 15.49 -19.23
N VAL A 51 -5.89 15.25 -20.14
CA VAL A 51 -7.21 14.67 -19.86
C VAL A 51 -7.19 13.19 -20.17
N ALA A 52 -7.84 12.38 -19.32
CA ALA A 52 -8.06 10.97 -19.60
C ALA A 52 -8.82 10.82 -20.94
N ASP A 53 -8.34 9.90 -21.76
CA ASP A 53 -8.93 9.57 -23.05
C ASP A 53 -8.99 8.05 -23.20
N PRO A 54 -10.18 7.45 -23.15
CA PRO A 54 -10.33 6.00 -23.24
C PRO A 54 -9.98 5.43 -24.61
N GLU A 55 -9.89 6.24 -25.66
CA GLU A 55 -9.44 5.78 -26.99
C GLU A 55 -7.91 5.85 -27.16
N ARG A 56 -7.21 6.31 -26.11
CA ARG A 56 -5.77 6.51 -26.13
C ARG A 56 -5.08 5.63 -25.10
N ALA A 57 -3.99 4.99 -25.51
CA ALA A 57 -3.09 4.27 -24.64
C ALA A 57 -1.65 4.79 -24.76
N THR A 58 -0.91 4.67 -23.68
CA THR A 58 0.51 5.04 -23.64
C THR A 58 1.33 3.87 -23.10
N ARG A 59 2.55 3.70 -23.63
CA ARG A 59 3.58 2.87 -23.04
C ARG A 59 4.42 3.70 -22.10
N VAL A 60 4.67 3.17 -20.91
CA VAL A 60 5.50 3.78 -19.86
C VAL A 60 6.73 2.93 -19.64
N ASP A 61 7.90 3.55 -19.73
CA ASP A 61 9.19 3.01 -19.30
C ASP A 61 9.59 3.77 -18.02
N TYR A 62 9.63 3.09 -16.88
CA TYR A 62 9.85 3.70 -15.56
C TYR A 62 11.06 3.06 -14.87
N ALA A 63 11.93 3.89 -14.32
CA ALA A 63 13.11 3.50 -13.55
C ALA A 63 13.13 4.21 -12.19
N LEU A 64 13.49 3.46 -11.15
CA LEU A 64 13.62 3.90 -9.76
C LEU A 64 14.97 3.48 -9.22
N GLN A 65 15.67 4.41 -8.54
CA GLN A 65 16.87 4.13 -7.76
C GLN A 65 16.70 4.76 -6.37
N ILE A 66 16.91 3.98 -5.33
CA ILE A 66 16.81 4.43 -3.93
C ILE A 66 18.11 4.09 -3.22
N GLU A 67 18.67 5.07 -2.52
CA GLU A 67 19.86 4.90 -1.68
C GLU A 67 19.67 5.60 -0.34
N GLY A 68 20.25 5.05 0.72
CA GLY A 68 20.20 5.65 2.05
C GLY A 68 20.37 4.66 3.17
N THR A 69 19.66 4.86 4.27
CA THR A 69 19.75 4.04 5.47
C THR A 69 18.38 3.66 6.03
N LEU A 70 18.34 2.44 6.58
CA LEU A 70 17.28 1.98 7.49
C LEU A 70 17.74 2.18 8.93
N ASN A 71 16.86 2.70 9.78
CA ASN A 71 17.14 2.92 11.19
C ASN A 71 16.25 1.98 12.02
N THR A 72 16.87 1.05 12.73
CA THR A 72 16.15 0.09 13.60
C THR A 72 16.47 0.39 15.06
N PRO A 73 15.46 0.37 15.97
CA PRO A 73 15.73 0.43 17.40
C PRO A 73 16.62 -0.74 17.82
N SER A 74 17.61 -0.49 18.65
CA SER A 74 18.45 -1.50 19.26
C SER A 74 18.51 -1.28 20.79
N THR A 75 19.01 -2.27 21.53
CA THR A 75 19.15 -2.20 22.99
C THR A 75 20.09 -1.11 23.46
N THR A 76 20.97 -0.62 22.59
CA THR A 76 21.98 0.43 22.89
C THR A 76 21.72 1.74 22.13
N GLY A 77 20.55 1.89 21.46
CA GLY A 77 20.20 3.06 20.66
C GLY A 77 19.55 2.68 19.33
N THR A 78 20.05 3.23 18.24
CA THR A 78 19.61 2.89 16.88
C THR A 78 20.75 2.23 16.11
N SER A 79 20.41 1.25 15.29
CA SER A 79 21.33 0.65 14.32
C SER A 79 20.95 1.11 12.92
N ASP A 80 21.94 1.62 12.19
CA ASP A 80 21.77 2.07 10.81
C ASP A 80 22.30 1.01 9.83
N TRP A 81 21.45 0.67 8.85
CA TRP A 81 21.77 -0.28 7.81
C TRP A 81 21.73 0.42 6.44
N ASN A 82 22.76 0.27 5.64
CA ASN A 82 22.73 0.79 4.29
C ASN A 82 21.60 0.12 3.51
N LEU A 83 20.81 0.93 2.81
CA LEU A 83 19.76 0.50 1.90
C LEU A 83 20.12 0.92 0.48
N SER A 84 20.03 0.00 -0.46
CA SER A 84 20.01 0.28 -1.89
C SER A 84 18.87 -0.49 -2.52
N SER A 85 18.08 0.16 -3.36
CA SER A 85 17.00 -0.49 -4.11
C SER A 85 16.93 0.07 -5.52
N SER A 86 16.58 -0.80 -6.46
CA SER A 86 16.30 -0.43 -7.85
C SER A 86 15.00 -1.03 -8.31
N GLY A 87 14.26 -0.30 -9.13
CA GLY A 87 13.01 -0.75 -9.74
C GLY A 87 12.99 -0.47 -11.23
N LYS A 88 12.42 -1.40 -12.00
CA LYS A 88 12.19 -1.25 -13.42
C LYS A 88 10.78 -1.69 -13.77
N PHE A 89 10.04 -0.81 -14.41
CA PHE A 89 8.66 -1.08 -14.79
C PHE A 89 8.46 -0.69 -16.26
N VAL A 90 7.85 -1.59 -17.01
CA VAL A 90 7.43 -1.35 -18.40
C VAL A 90 5.98 -1.78 -18.51
N PHE A 91 5.10 -0.87 -18.84
CA PHE A 91 3.68 -1.16 -18.94
C PHE A 91 2.97 -0.29 -19.96
N ASP A 92 1.95 -0.85 -20.57
CA ASP A 92 0.97 -0.12 -21.36
C ASP A 92 -0.16 0.35 -20.43
N GLN A 93 -0.62 1.59 -20.60
CA GLN A 93 -1.61 2.21 -19.74
C GLN A 93 -2.74 2.84 -20.56
N ARG A 94 -3.97 2.64 -20.10
CA ARG A 94 -5.18 3.29 -20.62
C ARG A 94 -5.93 3.94 -19.47
N ARG A 95 -6.32 5.20 -19.61
CA ARG A 95 -7.09 5.95 -18.60
C ARG A 95 -8.53 6.12 -19.06
N PHE A 96 -9.46 6.06 -18.13
CA PHE A 96 -10.89 6.18 -18.40
C PHE A 96 -11.43 7.47 -17.80
N LEU A 97 -12.47 8.01 -18.45
CA LEU A 97 -13.21 9.14 -17.92
C LEU A 97 -13.98 8.73 -16.66
N SER A 98 -14.15 9.67 -15.76
CA SER A 98 -14.97 9.54 -14.56
C SER A 98 -15.71 10.86 -14.34
N ASP A 99 -16.91 10.78 -13.81
CA ASP A 99 -17.69 11.95 -13.39
C ASP A 99 -17.17 12.56 -12.09
N GLU A 100 -16.29 11.81 -11.37
CA GLU A 100 -15.63 12.29 -10.17
C GLU A 100 -14.38 13.10 -10.51
N SER A 101 -14.02 14.04 -9.66
CA SER A 101 -12.84 14.91 -9.83
C SER A 101 -11.71 14.53 -8.86
N GLY A 102 -10.50 14.99 -9.19
CA GLY A 102 -9.32 14.77 -8.36
C GLY A 102 -8.98 13.28 -8.22
N PRO A 103 -8.53 12.86 -7.02
CA PRO A 103 -8.08 11.49 -6.82
C PRO A 103 -9.20 10.46 -6.99
N PHE A 104 -10.46 10.80 -6.68
CA PHE A 104 -11.60 9.92 -6.86
C PHE A 104 -11.92 9.63 -8.33
N GLY A 105 -11.53 10.51 -9.24
CA GLY A 105 -11.71 10.34 -10.68
C GLY A 105 -10.67 9.46 -11.37
N ILE A 106 -9.66 8.99 -10.65
CA ILE A 106 -8.63 8.14 -11.24
C ILE A 106 -9.21 6.77 -11.57
N ARG A 107 -9.22 6.43 -12.85
CA ARG A 107 -9.61 5.12 -13.40
C ARG A 107 -8.63 4.74 -14.50
N ALA A 108 -7.95 3.62 -14.36
CA ALA A 108 -7.02 3.14 -15.36
C ALA A 108 -6.86 1.62 -15.38
N VAL A 109 -6.36 1.12 -16.49
CA VAL A 109 -5.90 -0.26 -16.63
C VAL A 109 -4.45 -0.22 -17.11
N ARG A 110 -3.61 -1.06 -16.52
CA ARG A 110 -2.22 -1.29 -16.93
C ARG A 110 -2.01 -2.74 -17.32
N HIS A 111 -1.25 -2.93 -18.37
CA HIS A 111 -0.71 -4.24 -18.74
C HIS A 111 0.81 -4.18 -18.60
N PHE A 112 1.35 -4.87 -17.61
CA PHE A 112 2.78 -4.90 -17.32
C PHE A 112 3.51 -5.92 -18.20
N GLU A 113 4.50 -5.46 -18.93
CA GLU A 113 5.51 -6.30 -19.56
C GLU A 113 6.61 -6.67 -18.58
N ASN A 114 6.99 -5.71 -17.74
CA ASN A 114 7.93 -5.90 -16.64
C ASN A 114 7.53 -5.07 -15.42
N ALA A 115 7.60 -5.66 -14.25
CA ALA A 115 7.54 -4.95 -12.97
C ALA A 115 8.39 -5.72 -11.96
N GLU A 116 9.53 -5.15 -11.60
CA GLU A 116 10.49 -5.76 -10.70
C GLU A 116 11.21 -4.74 -9.84
N THR A 117 11.56 -5.16 -8.63
CA THR A 117 12.44 -4.43 -7.72
C THR A 117 13.50 -5.37 -7.14
N HIS A 118 14.69 -4.81 -6.94
CA HIS A 118 15.80 -5.47 -6.28
C HIS A 118 16.31 -4.59 -5.16
N SER A 119 16.31 -5.10 -3.94
CA SER A 119 16.71 -4.35 -2.76
C SER A 119 17.81 -5.07 -2.00
N SER A 120 18.72 -4.32 -1.40
CA SER A 120 19.71 -4.84 -0.47
C SER A 120 19.75 -3.99 0.80
N VAL A 121 19.81 -4.66 1.95
CA VAL A 121 19.93 -4.04 3.27
C VAL A 121 21.17 -4.61 3.95
N GLY A 122 22.11 -3.74 4.30
CA GLY A 122 23.42 -4.15 4.78
C GLY A 122 24.18 -4.94 3.73
N LYS A 123 24.92 -5.98 4.16
CA LYS A 123 25.75 -6.79 3.26
C LYS A 123 25.06 -8.06 2.78
N ASP A 124 24.13 -8.60 3.60
CA ASP A 124 23.68 -9.98 3.46
C ASP A 124 22.20 -10.14 3.09
N HIS A 125 21.40 -9.11 3.28
CA HIS A 125 19.96 -9.19 3.00
C HIS A 125 19.65 -8.63 1.61
N LYS A 126 19.36 -9.53 0.68
CA LYS A 126 18.92 -9.18 -0.68
C LYS A 126 17.53 -9.73 -0.91
N THR A 127 16.67 -8.91 -1.44
CA THR A 127 15.29 -9.27 -1.83
C THR A 127 15.02 -8.86 -3.26
N SER A 128 14.18 -9.63 -3.93
CA SER A 128 13.68 -9.31 -5.26
C SER A 128 12.19 -9.61 -5.30
N VAL A 129 11.42 -8.65 -5.78
CA VAL A 129 9.98 -8.82 -6.00
C VAL A 129 9.72 -8.62 -7.49
N VAL A 130 8.98 -9.56 -8.08
CA VAL A 130 8.60 -9.54 -9.49
C VAL A 130 7.11 -9.78 -9.59
N LEU A 131 6.43 -9.04 -10.45
CA LEU A 131 5.04 -9.27 -10.76
C LEU A 131 4.92 -10.57 -11.60
N PRO A 132 4.14 -11.56 -11.16
CA PRO A 132 4.02 -12.81 -11.90
C PRO A 132 3.23 -12.61 -13.20
N ILE A 133 3.54 -13.41 -14.21
CA ILE A 133 2.93 -13.32 -15.54
C ILE A 133 1.38 -13.45 -15.53
N GLN A 134 0.83 -14.08 -14.50
CA GLN A 134 -0.61 -14.22 -14.32
C GLN A 134 -1.27 -12.95 -13.76
N ALA A 135 -0.48 -11.98 -13.27
CA ALA A 135 -0.94 -10.74 -12.67
C ALA A 135 -0.56 -9.50 -13.49
N THR A 136 -0.25 -9.65 -14.78
CA THR A 136 0.21 -8.53 -15.62
C THR A 136 -0.86 -7.49 -15.90
N MET A 137 -2.14 -7.88 -15.85
CA MET A 137 -3.26 -6.95 -15.97
C MET A 137 -3.63 -6.39 -14.60
N ILE A 138 -3.56 -5.06 -14.45
CA ILE A 138 -3.87 -4.35 -13.21
C ILE A 138 -4.91 -3.27 -13.47
N GLN A 139 -5.98 -3.32 -12.70
CA GLN A 139 -7.00 -2.27 -12.61
C GLN A 139 -6.63 -1.29 -11.50
N ILE A 140 -6.85 0.00 -11.76
CA ILE A 140 -6.51 1.10 -10.84
C ILE A 140 -7.73 1.96 -10.58
N TYR A 141 -8.04 2.13 -9.31
CA TYR A 141 -9.12 2.99 -8.81
C TYR A 141 -8.56 4.00 -7.82
N GLY A 142 -8.77 5.26 -8.09
CA GLY A 142 -8.40 6.31 -7.14
C GLY A 142 -9.39 6.37 -5.96
N THR A 143 -8.84 6.60 -4.80
CA THR A 143 -9.57 6.96 -3.58
C THR A 143 -9.05 8.30 -3.06
N GLY A 144 -9.58 8.81 -1.96
CA GLY A 144 -9.20 10.16 -1.50
C GLY A 144 -7.70 10.38 -1.27
N ASN A 145 -6.95 9.35 -0.91
CA ASN A 145 -5.53 9.45 -0.55
C ASN A 145 -4.62 8.41 -1.21
N GLN A 146 -5.14 7.45 -1.96
CA GLN A 146 -4.36 6.39 -2.58
C GLN A 146 -4.99 5.86 -3.86
N MET A 147 -4.25 5.04 -4.58
CA MET A 147 -4.73 4.26 -5.71
C MET A 147 -4.87 2.79 -5.29
N LEU A 148 -6.09 2.26 -5.34
CA LEU A 148 -6.32 0.82 -5.19
C LEU A 148 -5.92 0.12 -6.48
N GLN A 149 -5.01 -0.84 -6.37
CA GLN A 149 -4.52 -1.64 -7.48
C GLN A 149 -4.88 -3.10 -7.24
N LEU A 150 -5.45 -3.77 -8.23
CA LEU A 150 -5.81 -5.18 -8.16
C LEU A 150 -5.65 -5.84 -9.52
N SER A 151 -5.36 -7.14 -9.53
CA SER A 151 -5.47 -7.94 -10.75
C SER A 151 -6.86 -8.57 -10.83
N PRO A 152 -7.55 -8.48 -11.99
CA PRO A 152 -8.83 -9.17 -12.18
C PRO A 152 -8.67 -10.69 -12.23
N ASP A 153 -7.49 -11.19 -12.55
CA ASP A 153 -7.24 -12.61 -12.85
C ASP A 153 -6.78 -13.41 -11.63
N VAL A 154 -6.00 -12.78 -10.73
CA VAL A 154 -5.41 -13.46 -9.56
C VAL A 154 -5.38 -12.53 -8.33
N ARG A 155 -5.34 -13.13 -7.14
CA ARG A 155 -5.10 -12.38 -5.91
C ARG A 155 -3.62 -12.04 -5.78
N LEU A 156 -3.33 -10.76 -5.53
CA LEU A 156 -1.97 -10.29 -5.29
C LEU A 156 -1.53 -10.63 -3.86
N SER A 157 -0.23 -10.78 -3.65
CA SER A 157 0.36 -10.74 -2.31
C SER A 157 0.62 -9.30 -1.87
N ARG A 158 0.88 -9.08 -0.57
CA ARG A 158 1.27 -7.76 -0.05
C ARG A 158 2.48 -7.20 -0.79
N ALA A 159 3.53 -7.99 -0.96
CA ALA A 159 4.74 -7.57 -1.67
C ALA A 159 4.47 -7.15 -3.13
N GLN A 160 3.49 -7.77 -3.80
CA GLN A 160 3.10 -7.39 -5.16
C GLN A 160 2.29 -6.09 -5.19
N VAL A 161 1.46 -5.84 -4.18
CA VAL A 161 0.78 -4.54 -4.05
C VAL A 161 1.80 -3.44 -3.80
N ASP A 162 2.72 -3.64 -2.86
CA ASP A 162 3.79 -2.69 -2.55
C ASP A 162 4.70 -2.43 -3.77
N LEU A 163 4.96 -3.46 -4.59
CA LEU A 163 5.69 -3.33 -5.86
C LEU A 163 4.99 -2.38 -6.83
N LEU A 164 3.65 -2.41 -6.88
CA LEU A 164 2.86 -1.60 -7.81
C LEU A 164 2.66 -0.15 -7.32
N GLU A 165 2.88 0.13 -6.05
CA GLU A 165 2.79 1.47 -5.44
C GLU A 165 4.07 2.27 -5.74
N ILE A 166 4.28 2.62 -7.01
CA ILE A 166 5.46 3.37 -7.46
C ILE A 166 5.35 4.86 -7.09
N PRO A 167 6.43 5.49 -6.55
CA PRO A 167 6.44 6.92 -6.31
C PRO A 167 6.39 7.70 -7.63
N CYS A 168 5.85 8.90 -7.62
CA CYS A 168 5.70 9.74 -8.81
C CYS A 168 4.99 9.03 -9.98
N ASP A 169 3.93 8.31 -9.66
CA ASP A 169 3.12 7.59 -10.65
C ASP A 169 2.68 8.51 -11.80
N PRO A 170 2.78 8.08 -13.06
CA PRO A 170 2.43 8.89 -14.24
C PRO A 170 1.01 9.45 -14.22
N ILE A 171 0.04 8.73 -13.64
CA ILE A 171 -1.35 9.23 -13.53
C ILE A 171 -1.40 10.38 -12.52
N VAL A 172 -0.76 10.22 -11.37
CA VAL A 172 -0.75 11.24 -10.30
C VAL A 172 0.03 12.48 -10.74
N ALA A 173 1.10 12.29 -11.53
CA ALA A 173 1.90 13.39 -12.06
C ALA A 173 1.10 14.35 -12.93
N THR A 174 -0.04 13.94 -13.51
CA THR A 174 -0.93 14.84 -14.25
C THR A 174 -1.49 15.98 -13.39
N GLY A 175 -1.62 15.75 -12.08
CA GLY A 175 -2.04 16.77 -11.12
C GLY A 175 -1.01 17.86 -10.84
N LEU A 176 0.22 17.76 -11.37
CA LEU A 176 1.22 18.84 -11.37
C LEU A 176 0.96 19.89 -12.47
N LEU A 177 0.14 19.54 -13.46
CA LEU A 177 -0.26 20.49 -14.50
C LEU A 177 -1.26 21.49 -13.94
N PRO A 178 -1.33 22.72 -14.49
CA PRO A 178 -2.27 23.73 -14.01
C PRO A 178 -3.72 23.30 -14.26
N ALA A 179 -4.58 23.47 -13.26
CA ALA A 179 -6.02 23.18 -13.37
C ALA A 179 -6.76 24.15 -14.30
N ARG A 180 -6.12 25.24 -14.71
CA ARG A 180 -6.65 26.25 -15.61
C ARG A 180 -5.61 26.67 -16.64
N ASN A 181 -6.04 27.32 -17.71
CA ASN A 181 -5.12 27.95 -18.66
C ASN A 181 -4.28 29.03 -17.98
N LEU A 182 -2.99 29.05 -18.27
CA LEU A 182 -2.09 30.10 -17.80
C LEU A 182 -2.25 31.37 -18.65
N LYS A 183 -2.09 32.52 -18.00
CA LYS A 183 -2.18 33.82 -18.66
C LYS A 183 -0.87 34.21 -19.32
N ASP A 184 0.25 33.82 -18.74
CA ASP A 184 1.58 34.01 -19.29
C ASP A 184 2.56 32.89 -18.91
N LYS A 185 3.76 32.92 -19.54
CA LYS A 185 4.80 31.89 -19.34
C LYS A 185 5.51 31.97 -17.97
N ASP A 186 5.42 33.11 -17.30
CA ASP A 186 6.11 33.32 -16.01
C ASP A 186 5.16 33.07 -14.83
N GLU A 187 3.92 32.66 -15.11
CA GLU A 187 2.93 32.36 -14.10
C GLU A 187 3.32 31.10 -13.32
N LYS A 188 3.20 31.19 -11.99
CA LYS A 188 3.39 30.08 -11.06
C LYS A 188 2.04 29.60 -10.57
N TRP A 189 1.95 28.31 -10.29
CA TRP A 189 0.75 27.72 -9.69
C TRP A 189 1.11 26.70 -8.60
N ASN A 190 0.17 26.42 -7.76
CA ASN A 190 0.25 25.31 -6.81
C ASN A 190 -0.55 24.13 -7.36
N ALA A 191 0.00 22.93 -7.28
CA ALA A 191 -0.78 21.73 -7.51
C ALA A 191 -1.83 21.56 -6.41
N ASP A 192 -2.89 20.80 -6.70
CA ASP A 192 -3.92 20.47 -5.73
C ASP A 192 -3.34 19.74 -4.52
N SER A 193 -4.01 19.87 -3.37
CA SER A 193 -3.53 19.34 -2.09
C SER A 193 -3.36 17.80 -2.06
N TRP A 194 -4.08 17.06 -2.89
CA TRP A 194 -3.98 15.60 -2.97
C TRP A 194 -2.74 15.11 -3.74
N VAL A 195 -2.14 15.97 -4.57
CA VAL A 195 -1.09 15.56 -5.54
C VAL A 195 0.18 15.10 -4.83
N ILE A 196 0.74 15.91 -3.92
CA ILE A 196 2.02 15.56 -3.30
C ILE A 196 1.94 14.37 -2.36
N PRO A 197 0.89 14.18 -1.54
CA PRO A 197 0.75 12.96 -0.75
C PRO A 197 0.76 11.71 -1.62
N MET A 198 -0.01 11.69 -2.71
CA MET A 198 -0.05 10.54 -3.61
C MET A 198 1.24 10.35 -4.41
N LEU A 199 1.89 11.44 -4.87
CA LEU A 199 3.19 11.36 -5.55
C LEU A 199 4.28 10.79 -4.64
N ALA A 200 4.27 11.19 -3.37
CA ALA A 200 5.30 10.83 -2.41
C ALA A 200 4.97 9.58 -1.57
N GLY A 201 3.78 9.01 -1.72
CA GLY A 201 3.34 7.87 -0.91
C GLY A 201 3.17 8.20 0.58
N VAL A 202 2.57 9.35 0.91
CA VAL A 202 2.25 9.78 2.28
C VAL A 202 0.78 9.56 2.55
N ASP A 203 0.43 8.64 3.47
CA ASP A 203 -0.96 8.23 3.71
C ASP A 203 -1.82 9.34 4.34
N ALA A 204 -1.23 10.10 5.26
CA ALA A 204 -1.88 11.19 5.98
C ALA A 204 -0.95 12.42 6.04
N ALA A 205 -1.19 13.40 5.17
CA ALA A 205 -0.42 14.63 5.15
C ALA A 205 -1.06 15.69 6.05
N VAL A 206 -0.28 16.25 7.00
CA VAL A 206 -0.69 17.36 7.86
C VAL A 206 -0.22 18.70 7.35
N LYS A 207 0.87 18.71 6.56
CA LYS A 207 1.40 19.91 5.92
C LYS A 207 1.96 19.54 4.57
N GLN A 208 1.60 20.32 3.56
CA GLN A 208 2.01 20.06 2.18
C GLN A 208 2.01 21.31 1.33
N SER A 209 2.91 21.35 0.34
CA SER A 209 2.90 22.37 -0.70
C SER A 209 3.64 21.88 -1.93
N VAL A 210 3.14 22.20 -3.12
CA VAL A 210 3.83 21.96 -4.39
C VAL A 210 3.74 23.22 -5.23
N ASN A 211 4.88 23.79 -5.55
CA ASN A 211 4.99 24.95 -6.42
C ASN A 211 5.44 24.50 -7.80
N CYS A 212 4.73 24.90 -8.82
CA CYS A 212 4.99 24.61 -10.21
C CYS A 212 5.21 25.90 -10.99
N LYS A 213 6.04 25.83 -12.02
CA LYS A 213 6.26 26.94 -12.97
C LYS A 213 6.69 26.40 -14.33
N LEU A 214 6.41 27.15 -15.39
CA LEU A 214 7.00 26.88 -16.69
C LEU A 214 8.49 27.24 -16.68
N LYS A 215 9.33 26.31 -17.13
CA LYS A 215 10.73 26.54 -17.43
C LYS A 215 10.92 26.97 -18.89
N SER A 216 10.17 26.31 -19.78
CA SER A 216 10.20 26.63 -21.19
C SER A 216 8.85 26.28 -21.84
N LEU A 217 8.54 27.01 -22.93
CA LEU A 217 7.34 26.82 -23.72
C LEU A 217 7.67 27.02 -25.20
N THR A 218 7.34 26.03 -26.00
CA THR A 218 7.38 26.09 -27.48
C THR A 218 6.02 25.70 -28.06
N SER A 219 5.89 25.68 -29.37
CA SER A 219 4.68 25.16 -30.02
C SER A 219 4.51 23.65 -29.81
N ALA A 220 5.60 22.90 -29.67
CA ALA A 220 5.60 21.45 -29.54
C ALA A 220 5.57 20.94 -28.10
N GLU A 221 6.19 21.65 -27.16
CA GLU A 221 6.35 21.18 -25.79
C GLU A 221 6.32 22.30 -24.75
N ALA A 222 5.95 21.93 -23.53
CA ALA A 222 6.11 22.73 -22.33
C ALA A 222 6.94 21.97 -21.29
N ILE A 223 7.93 22.62 -20.69
CA ILE A 223 8.70 22.08 -19.59
C ILE A 223 8.23 22.72 -18.30
N VAL A 224 7.77 21.91 -17.36
CA VAL A 224 7.31 22.34 -16.02
C VAL A 224 8.33 21.91 -14.99
N GLU A 225 8.85 22.83 -14.20
CA GLU A 225 9.61 22.57 -12.99
C GLU A 225 8.65 22.57 -11.79
N PHE A 226 8.89 21.66 -10.86
CA PHE A 226 8.13 21.58 -9.61
C PHE A 226 9.04 21.32 -8.41
N GLU A 227 8.63 21.83 -7.27
CA GLU A 227 9.25 21.57 -5.98
C GLU A 227 8.16 21.49 -4.92
N GLY A 228 8.23 20.45 -4.06
CA GLY A 228 7.20 20.21 -3.06
C GLY A 228 7.74 19.60 -1.79
N THR A 229 6.92 19.72 -0.74
CA THR A 229 7.18 19.11 0.57
C THR A 229 5.88 18.52 1.12
N ALA A 230 5.98 17.38 1.81
CA ALA A 230 4.90 16.83 2.61
C ALA A 230 5.44 16.41 3.98
N GLU A 231 4.71 16.72 5.04
CA GLU A 231 4.92 16.24 6.39
C GLU A 231 3.63 15.54 6.84
N GLY A 232 3.77 14.33 7.40
CA GLY A 232 2.61 13.52 7.75
C GLY A 232 3.02 12.16 8.29
N ALA A 233 2.29 11.13 7.93
CA ALA A 233 2.57 9.75 8.34
C ALA A 233 2.49 8.78 7.16
N VAL A 234 3.30 7.72 7.23
CA VAL A 234 3.21 6.52 6.39
C VAL A 234 3.06 5.34 7.32
N ILE A 235 1.95 4.64 7.24
CA ILE A 235 1.56 3.54 8.14
C ILE A 235 1.87 3.91 9.61
N GLY A 236 1.37 5.08 10.05
CA GLY A 236 1.54 5.58 11.40
C GLY A 236 2.93 6.07 11.79
N SER A 237 3.91 6.02 10.90
CA SER A 237 5.27 6.50 11.14
C SER A 237 5.42 7.94 10.67
N ALA A 238 5.80 8.86 11.56
CA ALA A 238 6.02 10.26 11.22
C ALA A 238 7.04 10.39 10.07
N THR A 239 6.64 11.05 9.00
CA THR A 239 7.38 11.10 7.75
C THR A 239 7.46 12.53 7.22
N LYS A 240 8.63 12.88 6.70
CA LYS A 240 8.86 14.12 5.95
C LYS A 240 9.44 13.78 4.60
N VAL A 241 8.81 14.29 3.55
CA VAL A 241 9.25 14.14 2.15
C VAL A 241 9.52 15.50 1.54
N THR A 242 10.58 15.58 0.76
CA THR A 242 10.84 16.69 -0.17
C THR A 242 11.01 16.12 -1.56
N ILE A 243 10.43 16.75 -2.54
CA ILE A 243 10.52 16.35 -3.94
C ILE A 243 10.81 17.55 -4.83
N LYS A 244 11.64 17.36 -5.83
CA LYS A 244 11.86 18.34 -6.90
C LYS A 244 12.13 17.64 -8.21
N GLY A 245 11.72 18.27 -9.28
CA GLY A 245 11.91 17.68 -10.60
C GLY A 245 11.40 18.54 -11.74
N GLU A 246 11.36 17.91 -12.90
CA GLU A 246 10.77 18.50 -14.10
C GLU A 246 9.99 17.45 -14.88
N LEU A 247 8.98 17.92 -15.59
CA LEU A 247 8.25 17.12 -16.56
C LEU A 247 8.20 17.83 -17.91
N VAL A 248 8.17 17.06 -18.98
CA VAL A 248 8.00 17.54 -20.35
C VAL A 248 6.61 17.14 -20.83
N TYR A 249 5.78 18.14 -21.09
CA TYR A 249 4.45 17.95 -21.64
C TYR A 249 4.49 18.14 -23.18
N ASP A 250 4.04 17.13 -23.91
CA ASP A 250 3.84 17.17 -25.34
C ASP A 250 2.54 17.90 -25.66
N ARG A 251 2.62 19.07 -26.28
CA ARG A 251 1.45 19.92 -26.58
C ARG A 251 0.64 19.41 -27.76
N THR A 252 1.26 18.68 -28.67
CA THR A 252 0.59 18.07 -29.82
C THR A 252 -0.18 16.82 -29.40
N GLY A 253 0.49 15.92 -28.66
CA GLY A 253 -0.11 14.70 -28.14
C GLY A 253 -0.96 14.92 -26.89
N ARG A 254 -0.85 16.08 -26.21
CA ARG A 254 -1.57 16.46 -25.00
C ARG A 254 -1.41 15.47 -23.86
N PHE A 255 -0.15 15.11 -23.55
CA PHE A 255 0.21 14.21 -22.45
C PHE A 255 1.60 14.53 -21.92
N ILE A 256 1.93 14.06 -20.71
CA ILE A 256 3.29 14.16 -20.15
C ILE A 256 4.17 13.11 -20.83
N ARG A 257 5.16 13.56 -21.60
CA ARG A 257 6.06 12.68 -22.35
C ARG A 257 7.20 12.12 -21.49
N SER A 258 7.70 12.90 -20.54
CA SER A 258 8.76 12.45 -19.63
C SER A 258 8.73 13.17 -18.29
N PHE A 259 9.34 12.54 -17.32
CA PHE A 259 9.38 13.01 -15.92
C PHE A 259 10.70 12.61 -15.31
N ASN A 260 11.33 13.53 -14.57
CA ASN A 260 12.51 13.30 -13.78
C ASN A 260 12.36 13.96 -12.42
N ALA A 261 12.56 13.22 -11.35
CA ALA A 261 12.48 13.76 -10.00
C ALA A 261 13.51 13.15 -9.06
N VAL A 262 13.84 13.93 -8.04
CA VAL A 262 14.57 13.48 -6.87
C VAL A 262 13.67 13.70 -5.66
N GLN A 263 13.42 12.60 -4.95
CA GLN A 263 12.67 12.60 -3.69
C GLN A 263 13.63 12.25 -2.55
N SER A 264 13.54 13.00 -1.44
CA SER A 264 14.22 12.66 -0.19
C SER A 264 13.17 12.42 0.88
N GLU A 265 13.32 11.31 1.60
CA GLU A 265 12.39 10.91 2.65
C GLU A 265 13.13 10.67 3.96
N LYS A 266 12.57 11.23 5.04
CA LYS A 266 12.95 10.91 6.42
C LYS A 266 11.72 10.41 7.15
N ARG A 267 11.76 9.14 7.59
CA ARG A 267 10.69 8.48 8.33
C ARG A 267 11.22 8.03 9.68
N GLN A 268 10.46 8.28 10.73
CA GLN A 268 10.78 7.77 12.07
C GLN A 268 10.48 6.28 12.16
N PRO A 269 11.19 5.51 13.01
CA PRO A 269 10.79 4.15 13.31
C PRO A 269 9.35 4.09 13.81
N GLY A 270 8.57 3.15 13.32
CA GLY A 270 7.17 2.96 13.66
C GLY A 270 6.81 1.51 13.99
N PRO A 271 5.52 1.26 14.25
CA PRO A 271 5.08 -0.08 14.62
C PRO A 271 5.12 -1.08 13.48
N PHE A 272 5.16 -0.62 12.21
CA PHE A 272 5.10 -1.47 11.01
C PHE A 272 6.40 -1.51 10.23
N SER A 273 7.23 -0.48 10.35
CA SER A 273 8.44 -0.33 9.56
C SER A 273 9.58 0.30 10.35
N PRO A 274 10.83 -0.01 10.01
CA PRO A 274 11.99 0.73 10.52
C PRO A 274 11.94 2.19 10.06
N GLY A 275 12.74 3.04 10.69
CA GLY A 275 12.96 4.39 10.21
C GLY A 275 13.73 4.38 8.89
N LEU A 276 13.56 5.44 8.10
CA LEU A 276 14.20 5.63 6.80
C LEU A 276 14.88 6.99 6.72
N ASN A 277 16.03 7.04 6.06
CA ASN A 277 16.63 8.26 5.57
C ASN A 277 17.18 7.98 4.17
N VAL A 278 16.37 8.25 3.14
CA VAL A 278 16.64 7.80 1.78
C VAL A 278 16.49 8.93 0.77
N LYS A 279 17.14 8.75 -0.36
CA LYS A 279 16.99 9.54 -1.56
C LYS A 279 16.62 8.63 -2.71
N ALA A 280 15.53 8.96 -3.41
CA ALA A 280 15.08 8.27 -4.60
C ALA A 280 15.31 9.16 -5.83
N THR A 281 15.79 8.56 -6.91
CA THR A 281 15.81 9.13 -8.25
C THR A 281 14.79 8.40 -9.08
N ILE A 282 13.86 9.14 -9.68
CA ILE A 282 12.73 8.63 -10.43
C ILE A 282 12.78 9.20 -11.83
N GLU A 283 12.73 8.33 -12.82
CA GLU A 283 12.70 8.71 -14.23
C GLU A 283 11.69 7.86 -14.97
N TRP A 284 10.84 8.49 -15.79
CA TRP A 284 10.00 7.75 -16.70
C TRP A 284 9.71 8.51 -17.99
N LYS A 285 9.38 7.74 -19.03
CA LYS A 285 8.98 8.25 -20.35
C LYS A 285 7.69 7.58 -20.76
N GLN A 286 6.83 8.36 -21.45
CA GLN A 286 5.63 7.85 -22.08
C GLN A 286 5.70 8.04 -23.60
N THR A 287 5.18 7.04 -24.32
CA THR A 287 4.97 7.10 -25.77
C THR A 287 3.54 6.71 -26.08
N LEU A 288 2.92 7.38 -27.05
CA LEU A 288 1.59 7.00 -27.53
C LEU A 288 1.66 5.66 -28.24
N LEU A 289 0.73 4.78 -27.95
CA LEU A 289 0.56 3.52 -28.67
C LEU A 289 -0.36 3.74 -29.88
N PRO A 290 -0.12 3.01 -30.98
CA PRO A 290 -0.95 3.12 -32.18
C PRO A 290 -2.37 2.57 -32.00
N ALA A 291 -2.59 1.72 -30.99
CA ALA A 291 -3.88 1.13 -30.66
C ALA A 291 -3.95 0.73 -29.19
N VAL A 292 -5.16 0.59 -28.64
CA VAL A 292 -5.45 0.14 -27.28
C VAL A 292 -5.59 -1.39 -27.14
N SER A 293 -5.16 -2.15 -28.13
CA SER A 293 -5.51 -3.55 -28.40
C SER A 293 -5.26 -4.56 -27.25
N ASN A 294 -4.30 -4.31 -26.36
CA ASN A 294 -3.96 -5.23 -25.26
C ASN A 294 -4.57 -4.81 -23.92
N LEU A 295 -5.36 -3.75 -23.89
CA LEU A 295 -5.95 -3.20 -22.66
C LEU A 295 -7.46 -3.49 -22.67
N ALA A 296 -8.05 -3.67 -21.49
CA ALA A 296 -9.47 -3.92 -21.34
C ALA A 296 -10.32 -2.89 -22.09
N ALA A 297 -11.36 -3.35 -22.80
CA ALA A 297 -12.23 -2.47 -23.56
C ALA A 297 -12.99 -1.48 -22.66
N THR A 298 -13.38 -1.94 -21.46
CA THR A 298 -14.10 -1.12 -20.48
C THR A 298 -13.52 -1.35 -19.08
N MET A 299 -13.48 -0.30 -18.29
CA MET A 299 -13.20 -0.36 -16.87
C MET A 299 -14.50 -0.63 -16.11
N PRO A 300 -14.55 -1.51 -15.11
CA PRO A 300 -15.71 -1.61 -14.25
C PRO A 300 -16.05 -0.26 -13.61
N GLU A 301 -17.32 0.12 -13.61
CA GLU A 301 -17.77 1.41 -13.08
C GLU A 301 -17.62 1.51 -11.56
N ASN A 302 -17.85 0.38 -10.87
CA ASN A 302 -17.83 0.34 -9.42
C ASN A 302 -16.42 0.10 -8.88
N VAL A 303 -16.09 0.78 -7.79
CA VAL A 303 -14.91 0.46 -6.99
C VAL A 303 -15.02 -0.98 -6.50
N PRO A 304 -13.93 -1.77 -6.52
CA PRO A 304 -13.94 -3.16 -6.09
C PRO A 304 -14.44 -3.30 -4.65
N ASP A 305 -15.18 -4.37 -4.38
CA ASP A 305 -15.58 -4.74 -3.03
C ASP A 305 -14.38 -5.27 -2.21
N GLU A 306 -14.56 -5.34 -0.88
CA GLU A 306 -13.50 -5.82 0.02
C GLU A 306 -13.00 -7.22 -0.33
N ARG A 307 -13.88 -8.11 -0.84
CA ARG A 307 -13.49 -9.48 -1.22
C ARG A 307 -12.57 -9.50 -2.42
N GLN A 308 -12.76 -8.57 -3.36
CA GLN A 308 -11.88 -8.43 -4.52
C GLN A 308 -10.51 -7.89 -4.14
N LEU A 309 -10.44 -7.13 -3.04
CA LEU A 309 -9.22 -6.50 -2.54
C LEU A 309 -8.39 -7.40 -1.61
N LEU A 310 -8.88 -8.60 -1.26
CA LEU A 310 -8.14 -9.54 -0.41
C LEU A 310 -6.80 -9.93 -1.04
N LEU A 311 -5.78 -9.99 -0.18
CA LEU A 311 -4.42 -10.36 -0.55
C LEU A 311 -4.14 -11.82 -0.19
N THR A 312 -3.32 -12.50 -0.99
CA THR A 312 -2.87 -13.85 -0.70
C THR A 312 -1.63 -13.84 0.19
N LEU A 313 -1.62 -14.70 1.19
CA LEU A 313 -0.49 -14.97 2.05
C LEU A 313 -0.11 -16.45 1.96
N ALA A 314 1.14 -16.71 1.65
CA ALA A 314 1.73 -18.03 1.79
C ALA A 314 2.34 -18.16 3.18
N THR A 315 1.81 -19.07 3.98
CA THR A 315 2.35 -19.31 5.34
C THR A 315 3.39 -20.44 5.34
N PRO A 316 4.23 -20.52 6.39
CA PRO A 316 5.01 -21.73 6.64
C PRO A 316 4.10 -22.97 6.67
N GLY A 317 4.65 -24.14 6.34
CA GLY A 317 3.86 -25.37 6.27
C GLY A 317 3.02 -25.51 5.00
N ARG A 318 3.20 -24.64 3.98
CA ARG A 318 2.53 -24.73 2.67
C ARG A 318 1.03 -24.47 2.73
N VAL A 319 0.58 -23.67 3.64
CA VAL A 319 -0.81 -23.21 3.70
C VAL A 319 -0.92 -21.85 3.03
N LEU A 320 -1.99 -21.63 2.26
CA LEU A 320 -2.40 -20.35 1.73
C LEU A 320 -3.60 -19.84 2.48
N MET A 321 -3.67 -18.54 2.66
CA MET A 321 -4.85 -17.84 3.16
C MET A 321 -5.02 -16.48 2.48
N LEU A 322 -6.18 -15.88 2.66
CA LEU A 322 -6.43 -14.50 2.26
C LEU A 322 -6.59 -13.63 3.50
N HIS A 323 -6.11 -12.38 3.40
CA HIS A 323 -6.28 -11.34 4.41
C HIS A 323 -6.65 -10.01 3.76
N ASN A 324 -7.25 -9.10 4.51
CA ASN A 324 -7.53 -7.75 4.02
C ASN A 324 -6.25 -6.89 3.98
N ARG A 325 -6.36 -5.70 3.42
CA ARG A 325 -5.21 -4.80 3.20
C ARG A 325 -4.69 -4.12 4.46
N ASP A 326 -5.44 -4.15 5.56
CA ASP A 326 -5.02 -3.57 6.84
C ASP A 326 -3.94 -4.40 7.55
N TRP A 327 -3.78 -5.68 7.15
CA TRP A 327 -2.74 -6.56 7.64
C TRP A 327 -1.46 -6.41 6.82
N HIS A 328 -0.36 -6.11 7.52
CA HIS A 328 0.98 -5.97 6.96
C HIS A 328 1.89 -7.10 7.44
N VAL A 329 2.66 -7.70 6.52
CA VAL A 329 3.68 -8.69 6.89
C VAL A 329 4.84 -7.95 7.57
N PHE A 330 4.96 -8.12 8.88
CA PHE A 330 6.01 -7.47 9.66
C PHE A 330 7.30 -8.32 9.72
N HIS A 331 7.14 -9.63 9.78
CA HIS A 331 8.26 -10.56 9.83
C HIS A 331 7.88 -11.88 9.18
N GLU A 332 8.78 -12.44 8.39
CA GLU A 332 8.59 -13.72 7.70
C GLU A 332 9.87 -14.53 7.73
N THR A 333 9.75 -15.79 8.18
CA THR A 333 10.80 -16.80 8.14
C THR A 333 10.21 -18.13 7.62
N ALA A 334 11.05 -19.14 7.45
CA ALA A 334 10.58 -20.49 7.13
C ALA A 334 9.69 -21.11 8.23
N GLU A 335 9.74 -20.58 9.45
CA GLU A 335 9.09 -21.14 10.63
C GLU A 335 7.89 -20.31 11.10
N MET A 336 7.83 -19.03 10.77
CA MET A 336 6.79 -18.11 11.26
C MET A 336 6.55 -16.94 10.33
N VAL A 337 5.28 -16.52 10.22
CA VAL A 337 4.89 -15.22 9.70
C VAL A 337 4.22 -14.43 10.81
N MET A 338 4.64 -13.17 10.96
CA MET A 338 4.01 -12.21 11.86
C MET A 338 3.34 -11.13 11.02
N LEU A 339 2.04 -10.98 11.22
CA LEU A 339 1.24 -9.90 10.65
C LEU A 339 0.93 -8.86 11.72
N ARG A 340 0.86 -7.61 11.32
CA ARG A 340 0.36 -6.50 12.14
C ARG A 340 -0.75 -5.78 11.40
N MET A 341 -1.83 -5.48 12.13
CA MET A 341 -2.99 -4.76 11.59
C MET A 341 -2.88 -3.28 11.91
N SER A 342 -2.99 -2.46 10.86
CA SER A 342 -3.05 -1.01 10.97
C SER A 342 -4.49 -0.52 10.87
N HIS A 343 -4.88 0.41 11.75
CA HIS A 343 -6.12 1.16 11.63
C HIS A 343 -5.87 2.60 12.05
N ASP A 344 -6.24 3.56 11.23
CA ASP A 344 -5.98 5.00 11.43
C ASP A 344 -4.51 5.30 11.78
N GLY A 345 -3.57 4.57 11.17
CA GLY A 345 -2.13 4.68 11.40
C GLY A 345 -1.66 4.10 12.74
N GLY A 346 -2.54 3.52 13.55
CA GLY A 346 -2.24 2.83 14.80
C GLY A 346 -2.08 1.32 14.65
N LEU A 347 -1.24 0.70 15.49
CA LEU A 347 -1.17 -0.76 15.61
C LEU A 347 -2.31 -1.23 16.52
N VAL A 348 -3.26 -1.99 15.96
CA VAL A 348 -4.43 -2.48 16.69
C VAL A 348 -4.37 -3.98 16.97
N ALA A 349 -3.69 -4.76 16.13
CA ALA A 349 -3.56 -6.20 16.36
C ALA A 349 -2.27 -6.77 15.77
N GLN A 350 -1.84 -7.91 16.32
CA GLN A 350 -0.79 -8.74 15.76
C GLN A 350 -1.31 -10.17 15.59
N CYS A 351 -0.94 -10.84 14.51
CA CYS A 351 -1.20 -12.25 14.27
C CYS A 351 0.12 -12.99 14.02
N ASN A 352 0.42 -14.00 14.81
CA ASN A 352 1.55 -14.90 14.62
C ASN A 352 1.04 -16.20 14.04
N ILE A 353 1.64 -16.66 12.96
CA ILE A 353 1.26 -17.85 12.21
C ILE A 353 2.48 -18.76 12.12
N SER A 354 2.37 -19.98 12.61
CA SER A 354 3.45 -20.97 12.56
C SER A 354 2.91 -22.39 12.33
N PRO A 355 3.67 -23.27 11.69
CA PRO A 355 3.31 -24.68 11.65
C PRO A 355 3.36 -25.27 13.07
N SER A 356 2.40 -26.12 13.39
CA SER A 356 2.41 -26.96 14.59
C SER A 356 2.85 -28.38 14.23
N PRO A 357 3.32 -29.20 15.18
CA PRO A 357 3.65 -30.59 14.93
C PRO A 357 2.50 -31.34 14.26
N SER A 358 2.80 -32.08 13.20
CA SER A 358 1.78 -32.85 12.49
C SER A 358 1.38 -34.10 13.34
N VAL A 359 0.11 -34.48 13.23
CA VAL A 359 -0.45 -35.72 13.78
C VAL A 359 -0.70 -36.74 12.66
N PRO A 360 -0.94 -38.03 12.96
CA PRO A 360 -1.34 -38.98 11.93
C PRO A 360 -2.60 -38.53 11.15
N ALA A 361 -2.69 -38.92 9.87
CA ALA A 361 -3.83 -38.54 9.04
C ALA A 361 -5.14 -39.08 9.65
N GLY A 362 -6.13 -38.21 9.78
CA GLY A 362 -7.41 -38.50 10.40
C GLY A 362 -7.44 -38.33 11.92
N GLU A 363 -6.28 -38.06 12.55
CA GLU A 363 -6.20 -37.74 13.97
C GLU A 363 -6.11 -36.23 14.20
N TYR A 364 -6.37 -35.81 15.44
CA TYR A 364 -6.35 -34.42 15.86
C TYR A 364 -5.79 -34.32 17.26
N THR A 365 -5.06 -33.25 17.55
CA THR A 365 -4.66 -32.90 18.93
C THR A 365 -5.91 -32.83 19.81
N SER A 366 -5.88 -33.48 20.97
CA SER A 366 -7.02 -33.48 21.86
C SER A 366 -7.27 -32.10 22.47
N GLU A 367 -8.51 -31.84 22.86
CA GLU A 367 -8.86 -30.57 23.49
C GLU A 367 -8.05 -30.36 24.78
N GLN A 368 -7.91 -31.39 25.60
CA GLN A 368 -7.18 -31.30 26.85
C GLN A 368 -5.69 -30.99 26.65
N GLU A 369 -5.06 -31.58 25.65
CA GLU A 369 -3.67 -31.35 25.29
C GLU A 369 -3.46 -29.89 24.83
N TYR A 370 -4.30 -29.42 23.90
CA TYR A 370 -4.19 -28.05 23.42
C TYR A 370 -4.48 -26.99 24.49
N LEU A 371 -5.48 -27.20 25.34
CA LEU A 371 -5.73 -26.34 26.50
C LEU A 371 -4.55 -26.26 27.46
N ALA A 372 -3.86 -27.39 27.67
CA ALA A 372 -2.66 -27.44 28.52
C ALA A 372 -1.50 -26.64 27.90
N GLU A 373 -1.30 -26.75 26.59
CA GLU A 373 -0.32 -25.93 25.86
C GLU A 373 -0.60 -24.44 25.97
N VAL A 374 -1.85 -24.03 25.72
CA VAL A 374 -2.27 -22.62 25.83
C VAL A 374 -2.11 -22.13 27.27
N GLN A 375 -2.52 -22.91 28.26
CA GLN A 375 -2.37 -22.56 29.69
C GLN A 375 -0.88 -22.41 30.08
N SER A 376 -0.01 -23.26 29.56
CA SER A 376 1.44 -23.12 29.75
C SER A 376 1.99 -21.83 29.16
N ALA A 377 1.57 -21.47 27.93
CA ALA A 377 1.98 -20.22 27.28
C ALA A 377 1.47 -18.97 28.02
N LEU A 378 0.35 -19.08 28.73
CA LEU A 378 -0.23 -17.99 29.50
C LEU A 378 0.40 -17.76 30.87
N THR A 379 1.14 -18.74 31.40
CA THR A 379 1.68 -18.67 32.78
C THR A 379 2.59 -17.47 32.96
N GLU A 380 3.49 -17.19 32.02
CA GLU A 380 4.40 -16.03 32.08
C GLU A 380 3.65 -14.70 31.93
N ARG A 381 2.46 -14.71 31.31
CA ARG A 381 1.64 -13.54 31.02
C ARG A 381 0.56 -13.30 32.06
N LYS A 382 0.54 -14.09 33.13
CA LYS A 382 -0.52 -14.07 34.16
C LYS A 382 -1.92 -14.08 33.53
N GLY A 383 -2.06 -14.83 32.42
CA GLY A 383 -3.28 -14.92 31.64
C GLY A 383 -4.16 -16.07 32.10
N ALA A 384 -5.44 -15.99 31.72
CA ALA A 384 -6.43 -17.03 31.98
C ALA A 384 -7.27 -17.32 30.74
N ILE A 385 -7.55 -18.58 30.48
CA ILE A 385 -8.48 -19.02 29.45
C ILE A 385 -9.90 -18.55 29.84
N LYS A 386 -10.60 -17.97 28.88
CA LYS A 386 -11.98 -17.48 29.03
C LYS A 386 -12.99 -18.40 28.37
N SER A 387 -12.65 -18.93 27.21
CA SER A 387 -13.51 -19.85 26.46
C SER A 387 -12.70 -20.79 25.60
N SER A 388 -13.28 -21.94 25.27
CA SER A 388 -12.75 -22.90 24.29
C SER A 388 -13.89 -23.37 23.40
N LYS A 389 -13.67 -23.50 22.11
CA LYS A 389 -14.65 -23.94 21.13
C LYS A 389 -13.98 -24.68 19.99
N ILE A 390 -14.58 -25.77 19.56
CA ILE A 390 -14.14 -26.54 18.40
C ILE A 390 -15.14 -26.35 17.26
N HIS A 391 -14.61 -26.07 16.06
CA HIS A 391 -15.34 -26.02 14.81
C HIS A 391 -14.83 -27.15 13.93
N ASP A 392 -15.70 -28.11 13.60
CA ASP A 392 -15.27 -29.36 12.98
C ASP A 392 -15.07 -29.31 11.47
N ASP A 393 -15.61 -28.32 10.78
CA ASP A 393 -15.41 -28.21 9.33
C ASP A 393 -15.52 -26.75 8.86
N ILE A 394 -14.40 -26.04 8.96
CA ILE A 394 -14.28 -24.75 8.27
C ILE A 394 -13.36 -24.96 7.08
N ASN A 395 -13.96 -25.08 5.90
CA ASN A 395 -13.26 -25.30 4.63
C ASN A 395 -12.30 -26.51 4.64
N GLY A 396 -12.73 -27.62 5.29
CA GLY A 396 -11.94 -28.85 5.42
C GLY A 396 -10.94 -28.87 6.56
N TRP A 397 -10.94 -27.82 7.41
CA TRP A 397 -10.11 -27.74 8.62
C TRP A 397 -10.96 -27.88 9.87
N ARG A 398 -10.48 -28.66 10.83
CA ARG A 398 -10.95 -28.62 12.22
C ARG A 398 -10.18 -27.52 12.95
N ILE A 399 -10.89 -26.58 13.54
CA ILE A 399 -10.32 -25.43 14.22
C ILE A 399 -10.67 -25.47 15.69
N HIS A 400 -9.65 -25.53 16.54
CA HIS A 400 -9.81 -25.38 17.98
C HIS A 400 -9.47 -23.93 18.34
N HIS A 401 -10.45 -23.15 18.73
CA HIS A 401 -10.34 -21.77 19.17
C HIS A 401 -10.33 -21.68 20.69
N VAL A 402 -9.32 -21.07 21.25
CA VAL A 402 -9.18 -20.79 22.68
C VAL A 402 -8.98 -19.29 22.88
N ARG A 403 -9.92 -18.66 23.55
CA ARG A 403 -9.81 -17.25 23.92
C ARG A 403 -9.25 -17.11 25.32
N ALA A 404 -8.26 -16.23 25.48
CA ALA A 404 -7.59 -15.96 26.74
C ALA A 404 -7.43 -14.45 26.95
N MET A 405 -7.32 -14.06 28.20
CA MET A 405 -7.07 -12.67 28.61
C MET A 405 -5.97 -12.62 29.66
N GLY A 406 -5.15 -11.58 29.62
CA GLY A 406 -4.08 -11.37 30.59
C GLY A 406 -3.38 -10.05 30.35
N LYS A 407 -2.11 -9.95 30.75
CA LYS A 407 -1.31 -8.72 30.59
C LYS A 407 0.02 -9.00 29.91
N ALA A 408 0.39 -8.10 29.01
CA ALA A 408 1.76 -8.01 28.50
C ALA A 408 2.22 -6.57 28.58
N ASN A 409 3.41 -6.30 29.14
CA ASN A 409 3.94 -4.96 29.34
C ASN A 409 2.93 -3.99 30.01
N GLU A 410 2.28 -4.45 31.07
CA GLU A 410 1.25 -3.74 31.85
C GLU A 410 -0.05 -3.44 31.09
N LYS A 411 -0.18 -3.76 29.81
CA LYS A 411 -1.40 -3.62 29.02
C LYS A 411 -2.25 -4.90 29.12
N ALA A 412 -3.55 -4.73 29.30
CA ALA A 412 -4.51 -5.81 29.18
C ALA A 412 -4.62 -6.22 27.71
N LEU A 413 -4.48 -7.51 27.44
CA LEU A 413 -4.56 -8.07 26.09
C LEU A 413 -5.54 -9.24 26.05
N ILE A 414 -6.20 -9.37 24.91
CA ILE A 414 -6.92 -10.55 24.48
C ILE A 414 -6.01 -11.35 23.57
N TRP A 415 -6.00 -12.66 23.72
CA TRP A 415 -5.41 -13.59 22.79
C TRP A 415 -6.46 -14.56 22.30
N ASP A 416 -6.61 -14.65 20.98
CA ASP A 416 -7.34 -15.71 20.32
C ASP A 416 -6.34 -16.71 19.72
N TYR A 417 -6.27 -17.89 20.30
CA TYR A 417 -5.43 -18.99 19.86
C TYR A 417 -6.25 -19.92 18.98
N PHE A 418 -5.77 -20.20 17.79
CA PHE A 418 -6.39 -21.12 16.84
C PHE A 418 -5.41 -22.23 16.49
N LEU A 419 -5.77 -23.48 16.74
CA LEU A 419 -5.12 -24.64 16.17
C LEU A 419 -5.96 -25.16 15.02
N CYS A 420 -5.43 -24.98 13.81
CA CYS A 420 -6.07 -25.41 12.58
C CYS A 420 -5.50 -26.75 12.16
N SER A 421 -6.30 -27.80 12.12
CA SER A 421 -5.90 -29.17 11.83
C SER A 421 -6.58 -29.68 10.56
N ALA A 422 -5.81 -30.04 9.55
CA ALA A 422 -6.30 -30.66 8.31
C ALA A 422 -6.44 -32.17 8.45
N LYS A 423 -7.31 -32.78 7.65
CA LYS A 423 -7.49 -34.26 7.59
C LYS A 423 -6.19 -35.02 7.23
N SER A 424 -5.23 -34.36 6.59
CA SER A 424 -3.90 -34.89 6.31
C SER A 424 -3.01 -35.05 7.53
N GLY A 425 -3.43 -34.52 8.70
CA GLY A 425 -2.63 -34.43 9.92
C GLY A 425 -1.75 -33.18 9.99
N GLN A 426 -1.72 -32.35 8.95
CA GLN A 426 -1.01 -31.07 8.97
C GLN A 426 -1.70 -30.10 9.92
N GLN A 427 -0.91 -29.37 10.73
CA GLN A 427 -1.43 -28.39 11.68
C GLN A 427 -0.77 -27.03 11.50
N LEU A 428 -1.55 -25.98 11.79
CA LEU A 428 -1.14 -24.58 11.77
C LEU A 428 -1.65 -23.88 13.02
N SER A 429 -0.76 -23.19 13.72
CA SER A 429 -1.13 -22.30 14.83
C SER A 429 -1.27 -20.89 14.34
N MET A 430 -2.35 -20.22 14.74
CA MET A 430 -2.56 -18.78 14.54
C MET A 430 -2.90 -18.14 15.88
N ILE A 431 -2.20 -17.08 16.25
CA ILE A 431 -2.40 -16.40 17.54
C ILE A 431 -2.60 -14.92 17.27
N PHE A 432 -3.82 -14.45 17.44
CA PHE A 432 -4.15 -13.03 17.40
C PHE A 432 -3.97 -12.43 18.79
N SER A 433 -3.42 -11.22 18.86
CA SER A 433 -3.27 -10.45 20.09
C SER A 433 -3.66 -8.99 19.84
N TYR A 434 -4.53 -8.45 20.70
CA TYR A 434 -5.08 -7.10 20.60
C TYR A 434 -5.61 -6.64 21.96
N THR A 435 -5.94 -5.34 22.09
CA THR A 435 -6.56 -4.81 23.30
C THR A 435 -8.08 -4.99 23.26
N GLU A 436 -8.75 -4.86 24.41
CA GLU A 436 -10.22 -4.90 24.47
C GLU A 436 -10.86 -3.73 23.69
N GLU A 437 -10.19 -2.59 23.66
CA GLU A 437 -10.63 -1.40 22.90
C GLU A 437 -10.63 -1.67 21.39
N ASP A 438 -9.67 -2.47 20.91
CA ASP A 438 -9.46 -2.78 19.49
C ASP A 438 -10.33 -3.96 19.01
N GLU A 439 -11.01 -4.66 19.90
CA GLU A 439 -11.76 -5.89 19.58
C GLU A 439 -12.74 -5.71 18.42
N LYS A 440 -13.43 -4.58 18.38
CA LYS A 440 -14.42 -4.30 17.32
C LYS A 440 -13.76 -4.10 15.95
N ILE A 441 -12.55 -3.56 15.92
CA ILE A 441 -11.78 -3.31 14.70
C ILE A 441 -11.25 -4.64 14.15
N VAL A 442 -10.79 -5.52 15.04
CA VAL A 442 -10.24 -6.83 14.70
C VAL A 442 -11.33 -7.84 14.33
N ALA A 443 -12.55 -7.63 14.83
CA ALA A 443 -13.67 -8.55 14.64
C ALA A 443 -13.91 -8.91 13.17
N GLY A 444 -14.10 -10.20 12.89
CA GLY A 444 -14.29 -10.74 11.55
C GLY A 444 -12.99 -11.07 10.78
N SER A 445 -11.85 -10.45 11.14
CA SER A 445 -10.56 -10.75 10.49
C SER A 445 -10.09 -12.20 10.70
N PRO A 446 -10.14 -12.77 11.93
CA PRO A 446 -9.79 -14.17 12.13
C PRO A 446 -10.67 -15.11 11.31
N GLU A 447 -11.99 -14.93 11.32
CA GLU A 447 -12.94 -15.74 10.57
C GLU A 447 -12.70 -15.67 9.07
N GLN A 448 -12.39 -14.48 8.54
CA GLN A 448 -12.06 -14.29 7.13
C GLN A 448 -10.80 -15.07 6.75
N MET A 449 -9.73 -14.98 7.53
CA MET A 449 -8.48 -15.71 7.28
C MET A 449 -8.69 -17.22 7.37
N LEU A 450 -9.34 -17.70 8.44
CA LEU A 450 -9.62 -19.11 8.66
C LEU A 450 -10.51 -19.70 7.58
N GLY A 451 -11.52 -18.96 7.14
CA GLY A 451 -12.43 -19.39 6.07
C GLY A 451 -11.78 -19.55 4.69
N THR A 452 -10.54 -19.09 4.52
CA THR A 452 -9.81 -19.13 3.24
C THR A 452 -8.60 -20.06 3.25
N LEU A 453 -8.35 -20.78 4.36
CA LEU A 453 -7.23 -21.71 4.49
C LEU A 453 -7.25 -22.79 3.42
N THR A 454 -6.16 -22.95 2.70
CA THR A 454 -5.98 -24.00 1.68
C THR A 454 -4.56 -24.57 1.72
N ILE A 455 -4.43 -25.87 1.50
CA ILE A 455 -3.11 -26.53 1.42
C ILE A 455 -2.63 -26.45 -0.03
N ARG A 456 -1.43 -25.93 -0.24
CA ARG A 456 -0.77 -25.97 -1.55
C ARG A 456 -0.48 -27.44 -1.93
N PRO A 457 -0.89 -27.92 -3.10
CA PRO A 457 -0.46 -29.22 -3.59
C PRO A 457 1.08 -29.26 -3.65
N SER A 458 1.68 -30.41 -3.30
CA SER A 458 3.12 -30.58 -3.55
C SER A 458 3.35 -30.46 -5.05
N ARG A 459 4.37 -29.66 -5.44
CA ARG A 459 4.90 -29.77 -6.79
C ARG A 459 5.31 -31.22 -6.98
N SER A 460 4.51 -31.99 -7.71
CA SER A 460 4.95 -33.29 -8.22
C SER A 460 6.28 -33.01 -8.92
N LYS A 461 7.33 -33.75 -8.55
CA LYS A 461 8.59 -33.76 -9.27
C LYS A 461 8.20 -34.15 -10.71
N ILE A 462 8.13 -33.15 -11.60
CA ILE A 462 8.09 -33.43 -13.03
C ILE A 462 9.42 -34.12 -13.27
N ALA A 463 9.38 -35.45 -13.40
CA ALA A 463 10.52 -36.20 -13.86
C ALA A 463 10.81 -35.69 -15.27
N LEU A 464 11.94 -34.99 -15.43
CA LEU A 464 12.47 -34.67 -16.74
C LEU A 464 12.67 -36.02 -17.45
N PRO A 465 12.12 -36.24 -18.65
CA PRO A 465 12.44 -37.42 -19.43
C PRO A 465 13.96 -37.43 -19.68
N ARG A 466 14.58 -38.60 -19.45
CA ARG A 466 15.99 -38.85 -19.70
C ARG A 466 16.30 -38.80 -21.19
#